data_097148aca0660bdffc0d63650d162c4e
#
_entry.id   097148aca0660bdffc0d63650d162c4e
#
_cell.length_a   1.000
_cell.length_b   1.000
_cell.length_c   1.000
_cell.angle_alpha   90.00
_cell.angle_beta   90.00
_cell.angle_gamma   90.00
#
_symmetry.space_group_name_H-M   'P 1'
#
loop_
_entity.id
_entity.type
_entity.pdbx_description
1 polymer ?
#
loop_
_entity_poly.entity_id
_entity_poly.type
_entity_poly.pdbx_seq_one_letter_code
_entity_poly.pdbx_strand_id
1 'polypeptide(L)'
;MKSSVVLGVLAAVMSAPVSPRAETLNLLIWEKYISDKVLARWTEETGVSVRQIYFDSGDDRDRLIADPNTDIDLAILNENVTGLYSRNGMLVEVSEKTVPSAGNSVARWRERCSGYGIPYFWGTLGIAYRADRVATPPTSWVDLLSPAPALAGHVAMVSTYDDLLTPPLILAGKSASTEDENDLKQAFETLKAQAPSVGTYTYIVTSAQDSAIGDTLHMALAYSGDQFTLSEVTSHPWKYAVPKEGSVLWVDCLGANANSPRRDLALKFLDFVNRPEVAAENALDLSMPTANAAAIPLLPPEMRDNPEIFPPEETVAASQFYNEYPASVIQLRKRIVSAVMSIHDAR
;
A
#
# COMPACT_ATOMS: atom_id res chain seq x y z
N MET A 1 84.12 16.71 -33.20
CA MET A 1 83.39 16.04 -32.12
C MET A 1 82.26 16.98 -31.66
N LYS A 2 81.01 16.67 -32.06
CA LYS A 2 79.81 17.47 -31.66
C LYS A 2 78.96 16.53 -30.77
N SER A 3 78.86 16.83 -29.51
CA SER A 3 78.00 16.13 -28.57
C SER A 3 76.60 16.69 -28.60
N SER A 4 75.61 15.88 -28.98
CA SER A 4 74.18 16.23 -28.91
C SER A 4 73.65 15.80 -27.55
N VAL A 5 73.14 16.74 -26.79
CA VAL A 5 72.39 16.50 -25.52
C VAL A 5 70.94 16.32 -25.89
N VAL A 6 70.37 15.15 -25.62
CA VAL A 6 68.94 14.86 -25.73
C VAL A 6 68.28 15.18 -24.39
N LEU A 7 67.39 16.20 -24.39
CA LEU A 7 66.55 16.57 -23.25
C LEU A 7 65.31 15.69 -23.27
N GLY A 8 65.19 14.76 -22.32
CA GLY A 8 63.97 13.93 -22.14
C GLY A 8 62.94 14.73 -21.37
N VAL A 9 61.80 15.01 -21.98
CA VAL A 9 60.61 15.61 -21.35
C VAL A 9 59.83 14.50 -20.68
N LEU A 10 59.80 14.46 -19.35
CA LEU A 10 58.94 13.61 -18.56
C LEU A 10 57.52 14.24 -18.56
N ALA A 11 56.58 13.65 -19.26
CA ALA A 11 55.18 14.05 -19.17
C ALA A 11 54.57 13.38 -17.91
N ALA A 12 54.31 14.18 -16.89
CA ALA A 12 53.52 13.76 -15.73
C ALA A 12 52.05 13.60 -16.14
N VAL A 13 51.57 12.36 -16.24
CA VAL A 13 50.14 12.02 -16.41
C VAL A 13 49.47 12.30 -15.07
N MET A 14 48.80 13.48 -14.95
CA MET A 14 47.86 13.75 -13.86
C MET A 14 46.62 12.88 -14.07
N SER A 15 46.50 11.78 -13.33
CA SER A 15 45.24 11.04 -13.17
C SER A 15 44.24 11.95 -12.45
N ALA A 16 43.25 12.47 -13.16
CA ALA A 16 42.12 13.12 -12.54
C ALA A 16 41.41 12.12 -11.61
N PRO A 17 41.05 12.50 -10.38
CA PRO A 17 40.27 11.62 -9.53
C PRO A 17 38.94 11.34 -10.22
N VAL A 18 38.67 10.08 -10.54
CA VAL A 18 37.35 9.63 -10.94
C VAL A 18 36.46 9.81 -9.72
N SER A 19 35.60 10.82 -9.73
CA SER A 19 34.57 10.96 -8.70
C SER A 19 33.76 9.66 -8.69
N PRO A 20 33.60 8.99 -7.55
CA PRO A 20 32.77 7.82 -7.47
C PRO A 20 31.38 8.23 -7.95
N ARG A 21 30.87 7.53 -8.95
CA ARG A 21 29.50 7.70 -9.42
C ARG A 21 28.59 7.52 -8.20
N ALA A 22 27.77 8.53 -7.90
CA ALA A 22 26.85 8.46 -6.79
C ALA A 22 26.04 7.14 -6.89
N GLU A 23 26.11 6.33 -5.86
CA GLU A 23 25.39 5.06 -5.82
C GLU A 23 23.90 5.34 -5.77
N THR A 24 23.08 4.54 -6.45
CA THR A 24 21.63 4.73 -6.51
C THR A 24 20.93 3.44 -6.11
N LEU A 25 20.02 3.52 -5.14
CA LEU A 25 19.08 2.46 -4.81
C LEU A 25 17.84 2.57 -5.68
N ASN A 26 17.35 1.44 -6.17
CA ASN A 26 16.11 1.34 -6.94
C ASN A 26 15.00 0.79 -6.04
N LEU A 27 14.00 1.62 -5.78
CA LEU A 27 12.87 1.34 -4.90
C LEU A 27 11.61 1.17 -5.75
N LEU A 28 11.06 -0.04 -5.77
CA LEU A 28 9.76 -0.35 -6.38
C LEU A 28 8.66 -0.03 -5.38
N ILE A 29 7.82 0.96 -5.68
CA ILE A 29 6.88 1.56 -4.74
C ILE A 29 5.67 2.16 -5.46
N TRP A 30 4.55 2.33 -4.74
CA TRP A 30 3.43 3.13 -5.21
C TRP A 30 3.84 4.60 -5.41
N GLU A 31 3.23 5.28 -6.37
CA GLU A 31 3.45 6.72 -6.54
C GLU A 31 3.03 7.49 -5.27
N LYS A 32 3.83 8.48 -4.85
CA LYS A 32 3.60 9.28 -3.63
C LYS A 32 3.49 8.46 -2.33
N TYR A 33 4.22 7.38 -2.22
CA TYR A 33 4.17 6.49 -1.06
C TYR A 33 5.41 6.55 -0.16
N ILE A 34 6.29 7.50 -0.42
CA ILE A 34 7.41 7.90 0.44
C ILE A 34 7.61 9.41 0.32
N SER A 35 7.89 10.07 1.44
CA SER A 35 8.11 11.52 1.49
C SER A 35 9.40 11.93 0.76
N ASP A 36 9.32 12.99 -0.05
CA ASP A 36 10.49 13.59 -0.70
C ASP A 36 11.50 14.12 0.34
N LYS A 37 11.05 14.58 1.52
CA LYS A 37 11.93 15.02 2.60
C LYS A 37 12.73 13.85 3.18
N VAL A 38 12.10 12.69 3.34
CA VAL A 38 12.75 11.46 3.80
C VAL A 38 13.82 11.02 2.78
N LEU A 39 13.52 11.07 1.50
CA LEU A 39 14.49 10.75 0.46
C LEU A 39 15.65 11.75 0.38
N ALA A 40 15.36 13.04 0.55
CA ALA A 40 16.38 14.09 0.60
C ALA A 40 17.31 13.88 1.82
N ARG A 41 16.75 13.60 2.99
CA ARG A 41 17.49 13.32 4.22
C ARG A 41 18.39 12.08 4.08
N TRP A 42 17.90 10.99 3.47
CA TRP A 42 18.72 9.83 3.15
C TRP A 42 19.91 10.20 2.26
N THR A 43 19.68 10.99 1.22
CA THR A 43 20.73 11.42 0.30
C THR A 43 21.75 12.32 0.99
N GLU A 44 21.31 13.21 1.90
CA GLU A 44 22.18 14.07 2.69
C GLU A 44 23.06 13.26 3.65
N GLU A 45 22.48 12.26 4.34
CA GLU A 45 23.20 11.44 5.31
C GLU A 45 24.20 10.46 4.66
N THR A 46 23.91 9.98 3.44
CA THR A 46 24.65 8.85 2.85
C THR A 46 25.38 9.17 1.54
N GLY A 47 24.98 10.23 0.85
CA GLY A 47 25.44 10.52 -0.52
C GLY A 47 24.79 9.61 -1.58
N VAL A 48 23.85 8.73 -1.21
CA VAL A 48 23.18 7.76 -2.08
C VAL A 48 21.83 8.30 -2.49
N SER A 49 21.55 8.30 -3.80
CA SER A 49 20.20 8.66 -4.30
C SER A 49 19.26 7.45 -4.29
N VAL A 50 17.95 7.71 -4.26
CA VAL A 50 16.92 6.68 -4.43
C VAL A 50 16.14 6.99 -5.70
N ARG A 51 16.11 6.02 -6.63
CA ARG A 51 15.26 6.06 -7.81
C ARG A 51 13.99 5.27 -7.54
N GLN A 52 12.86 5.94 -7.54
CA GLN A 52 11.56 5.31 -7.43
C GLN A 52 11.15 4.70 -8.77
N ILE A 53 10.67 3.47 -8.75
CA ILE A 53 10.05 2.75 -9.86
C ILE A 53 8.62 2.53 -9.44
N TYR A 54 7.67 3.04 -10.23
CA TYR A 54 6.26 2.98 -9.87
C TYR A 54 5.56 1.80 -10.52
N PHE A 55 4.53 1.31 -9.86
CA PHE A 55 3.59 0.31 -10.37
C PHE A 55 2.16 0.72 -10.03
N ASP A 56 1.19 0.27 -10.83
CA ASP A 56 -0.21 0.65 -10.70
C ASP A 56 -1.08 -0.49 -10.13
N SER A 57 -0.54 -1.70 -10.03
CA SER A 57 -1.25 -2.87 -9.51
C SER A 57 -0.28 -3.92 -8.95
N GLY A 58 -0.80 -4.84 -8.13
CA GLY A 58 -0.02 -5.97 -7.64
C GLY A 58 0.52 -6.85 -8.76
N ASP A 59 -0.27 -7.08 -9.81
CA ASP A 59 0.17 -7.87 -10.98
C ASP A 59 1.30 -7.15 -11.75
N ASP A 60 1.24 -5.83 -11.85
CA ASP A 60 2.30 -5.02 -12.47
C ASP A 60 3.60 -5.05 -11.64
N ARG A 61 3.48 -4.88 -10.33
CA ARG A 61 4.59 -5.04 -9.38
C ARG A 61 5.26 -6.41 -9.55
N ASP A 62 4.48 -7.49 -9.55
CA ASP A 62 5.01 -8.85 -9.61
C ASP A 62 5.67 -9.13 -10.96
N ARG A 63 5.16 -8.55 -12.05
CA ARG A 63 5.79 -8.58 -13.38
C ARG A 63 7.13 -7.85 -13.38
N LEU A 64 7.21 -6.66 -12.78
CA LEU A 64 8.45 -5.87 -12.68
C LEU A 64 9.51 -6.59 -11.85
N ILE A 65 9.13 -7.25 -10.76
CA ILE A 65 10.05 -8.03 -9.91
C ILE A 65 10.54 -9.28 -10.65
N ALA A 66 9.69 -9.90 -11.46
CA ALA A 66 10.06 -11.10 -12.23
C ALA A 66 10.94 -10.80 -13.46
N ASP A 67 10.97 -9.56 -13.94
CA ASP A 67 11.79 -9.17 -15.10
C ASP A 67 13.26 -8.98 -14.66
N PRO A 68 14.19 -9.84 -15.16
CA PRO A 68 15.61 -9.75 -14.81
C PRO A 68 16.31 -8.46 -15.30
N ASN A 69 15.68 -7.70 -16.19
CA ASN A 69 16.19 -6.42 -16.67
C ASN A 69 15.79 -5.25 -15.74
N THR A 70 14.87 -5.48 -14.81
CA THR A 70 14.48 -4.49 -13.82
C THR A 70 15.41 -4.61 -12.62
N ASP A 71 16.29 -3.62 -12.46
CA ASP A 71 17.26 -3.56 -11.38
C ASP A 71 16.56 -3.03 -10.11
N ILE A 72 15.96 -3.92 -9.30
CA ILE A 72 15.21 -3.59 -8.08
C ILE A 72 16.03 -3.99 -6.85
N ASP A 73 16.24 -3.05 -5.93
CA ASP A 73 16.92 -3.28 -4.66
C ASP A 73 15.95 -3.47 -3.50
N LEU A 74 14.86 -2.71 -3.54
CA LEU A 74 13.83 -2.64 -2.50
C LEU A 74 12.44 -2.67 -3.16
N ALA A 75 11.47 -3.29 -2.51
CA ALA A 75 10.09 -3.31 -2.97
C ALA A 75 9.09 -3.18 -1.82
N ILE A 76 8.02 -2.42 -2.05
CA ILE A 76 6.81 -2.46 -1.24
C ILE A 76 5.98 -3.66 -1.67
N LEU A 77 5.61 -4.47 -0.70
CA LEU A 77 4.88 -5.73 -0.85
C LEU A 77 3.76 -5.77 0.18
N ASN A 78 2.59 -6.31 -0.17
CA ASN A 78 1.63 -6.66 0.86
C ASN A 78 2.11 -7.88 1.67
N GLU A 79 1.51 -8.14 2.81
CA GLU A 79 1.90 -9.21 3.73
C GLU A 79 1.90 -10.59 3.08
N ASN A 80 0.89 -10.90 2.24
CA ASN A 80 0.76 -12.22 1.60
C ASN A 80 1.88 -12.46 0.58
N VAL A 81 2.18 -11.45 -0.25
CA VAL A 81 3.27 -11.52 -1.23
C VAL A 81 4.63 -11.56 -0.55
N THR A 82 4.80 -10.83 0.56
CA THR A 82 6.03 -10.90 1.36
C THR A 82 6.27 -12.32 1.87
N GLY A 83 5.24 -12.99 2.39
CA GLY A 83 5.32 -14.40 2.79
C GLY A 83 5.66 -15.34 1.64
N LEU A 84 5.05 -15.13 0.46
CA LEU A 84 5.35 -15.93 -0.73
C LEU A 84 6.81 -15.73 -1.20
N TYR A 85 7.26 -14.49 -1.29
CA TYR A 85 8.61 -14.18 -1.78
C TYR A 85 9.70 -14.61 -0.80
N SER A 86 9.42 -14.56 0.53
CA SER A 86 10.34 -15.09 1.53
C SER A 86 10.57 -16.61 1.36
N ARG A 87 9.50 -17.38 1.18
CA ARG A 87 9.58 -18.84 0.95
C ARG A 87 10.32 -19.20 -0.33
N ASN A 88 10.31 -18.32 -1.32
CA ASN A 88 11.01 -18.49 -2.60
C ASN A 88 12.46 -17.94 -2.58
N GLY A 89 12.95 -17.45 -1.44
CA GLY A 89 14.30 -16.91 -1.30
C GLY A 89 14.55 -15.61 -2.07
N MET A 90 13.49 -14.86 -2.39
CA MET A 90 13.56 -13.61 -3.16
C MET A 90 13.85 -12.39 -2.28
N LEU A 91 13.67 -12.50 -0.97
CA LEU A 91 13.89 -11.42 -0.01
C LEU A 91 15.04 -11.72 0.96
N VAL A 92 15.68 -10.68 1.44
CA VAL A 92 16.69 -10.77 2.51
C VAL A 92 15.98 -10.85 3.86
N GLU A 93 16.44 -11.72 4.74
CA GLU A 93 15.94 -11.81 6.11
C GLU A 93 16.23 -10.52 6.89
N VAL A 94 15.21 -10.00 7.55
CA VAL A 94 15.25 -8.81 8.40
C VAL A 94 15.24 -9.22 9.87
N SER A 95 16.25 -8.78 10.59
CA SER A 95 16.40 -8.99 12.04
C SER A 95 17.05 -7.76 12.66
N GLU A 96 17.03 -7.63 13.98
CA GLU A 96 17.71 -6.53 14.67
C GLU A 96 19.25 -6.55 14.47
N LYS A 97 19.82 -7.65 13.97
CA LYS A 97 21.24 -7.71 13.58
C LYS A 97 21.51 -7.06 12.23
N THR A 98 20.56 -7.19 11.30
CA THR A 98 20.68 -6.67 9.92
C THR A 98 20.03 -5.31 9.77
N VAL A 99 18.96 -5.06 10.53
CA VAL A 99 18.17 -3.82 10.57
C VAL A 99 17.90 -3.50 12.04
N PRO A 100 18.78 -2.77 12.73
CA PRO A 100 18.67 -2.48 14.17
C PRO A 100 17.33 -1.88 14.60
N SER A 101 16.72 -1.06 13.75
CA SER A 101 15.41 -0.44 14.00
C SER A 101 14.21 -1.39 13.83
N ALA A 102 14.40 -2.63 13.38
CA ALA A 102 13.28 -3.57 13.13
C ALA A 102 12.41 -3.81 14.38
N GLY A 103 13.02 -3.74 15.59
CA GLY A 103 12.31 -3.84 16.86
C GLY A 103 11.33 -2.71 17.16
N ASN A 104 11.43 -1.57 16.47
CA ASN A 104 10.56 -0.41 16.68
C ASN A 104 9.14 -0.61 16.18
N SER A 105 8.91 -1.56 15.29
CA SER A 105 7.58 -1.83 14.73
C SER A 105 6.71 -2.65 15.69
N VAL A 106 5.40 -2.44 15.63
CA VAL A 106 4.41 -3.21 16.40
C VAL A 106 4.52 -4.70 16.07
N ALA A 107 4.50 -5.56 17.08
CA ALA A 107 4.73 -7.01 16.93
C ALA A 107 3.77 -7.67 15.92
N ARG A 108 2.46 -7.35 15.99
CA ARG A 108 1.44 -7.90 15.08
C ARG A 108 1.74 -7.60 13.60
N TRP A 109 2.33 -6.43 13.29
CA TRP A 109 2.69 -6.08 11.92
C TRP A 109 3.98 -6.77 11.48
N ARG A 110 4.96 -6.90 12.39
CA ARG A 110 6.21 -7.63 12.09
C ARG A 110 5.97 -9.09 11.72
N GLU A 111 5.05 -9.75 12.44
CA GLU A 111 4.65 -11.14 12.16
C GLU A 111 4.09 -11.29 10.74
N ARG A 112 3.32 -10.29 10.26
CA ARG A 112 2.77 -10.28 8.91
C ARG A 112 3.83 -10.11 7.83
N CYS A 113 4.90 -9.38 8.10
CA CYS A 113 6.04 -9.26 7.18
C CYS A 113 7.00 -10.46 7.21
N SER A 114 6.64 -11.56 7.90
CA SER A 114 7.31 -12.87 7.88
C SER A 114 8.82 -12.82 8.21
N GLY A 115 9.33 -11.74 8.82
CA GLY A 115 10.76 -11.54 9.08
C GLY A 115 11.61 -11.21 7.82
N TYR A 116 10.98 -10.81 6.71
CA TYR A 116 11.64 -10.49 5.44
C TYR A 116 11.34 -9.08 4.91
N GLY A 117 10.70 -8.28 5.70
CA GLY A 117 10.46 -6.86 5.45
C GLY A 117 10.21 -6.11 6.75
N ILE A 118 10.38 -4.79 6.74
CA ILE A 118 9.88 -3.94 7.81
C ILE A 118 8.41 -3.60 7.51
N PRO A 119 7.50 -3.67 8.50
CA PRO A 119 6.17 -3.11 8.37
C PRO A 119 6.29 -1.61 8.13
N TYR A 120 5.67 -1.14 7.07
CA TYR A 120 5.81 0.25 6.62
C TYR A 120 4.60 1.08 7.00
N PHE A 121 3.52 0.97 6.21
CA PHE A 121 2.21 1.50 6.54
C PHE A 121 1.20 0.38 6.68
N TRP A 122 0.10 0.65 7.35
CA TRP A 122 -1.01 -0.28 7.51
C TRP A 122 -2.33 0.46 7.42
N GLY A 123 -3.42 -0.25 7.32
CA GLY A 123 -4.73 0.38 7.30
C GLY A 123 -5.86 -0.62 7.26
N THR A 124 -7.04 -0.10 6.93
CA THR A 124 -8.28 -0.84 6.86
C THR A 124 -8.93 -0.67 5.50
N LEU A 125 -9.74 -1.63 5.08
CA LEU A 125 -10.77 -1.45 4.09
C LEU A 125 -11.99 -0.83 4.78
N GLY A 126 -12.70 0.10 4.15
CA GLY A 126 -13.82 0.77 4.76
C GLY A 126 -14.67 1.54 3.75
N ILE A 127 -15.37 2.54 4.25
CA ILE A 127 -16.28 3.35 3.46
C ILE A 127 -15.78 4.78 3.42
N ALA A 128 -15.35 5.24 2.25
CA ALA A 128 -15.16 6.66 2.00
C ALA A 128 -16.51 7.28 1.59
N TYR A 129 -16.81 8.49 2.07
CA TYR A 129 -18.06 9.16 1.75
C TYR A 129 -17.90 10.69 1.71
N ARG A 130 -18.70 11.34 0.87
CA ARG A 130 -18.77 12.79 0.77
C ARG A 130 -19.64 13.35 1.90
N ALA A 131 -19.03 14.07 2.84
CA ALA A 131 -19.74 14.63 3.99
C ALA A 131 -20.80 15.70 3.61
N ASP A 132 -20.69 16.31 2.43
CA ASP A 132 -21.64 17.25 1.87
C ASP A 132 -22.84 16.58 1.14
N ARG A 133 -22.77 15.26 0.90
CA ARG A 133 -23.79 14.47 0.17
C ARG A 133 -24.41 13.36 1.01
N VAL A 134 -23.68 12.82 1.97
CA VAL A 134 -24.12 11.74 2.86
C VAL A 134 -24.41 12.34 4.22
N ALA A 135 -25.67 12.59 4.50
CA ALA A 135 -26.10 13.33 5.70
C ALA A 135 -25.80 12.60 7.02
N THR A 136 -25.81 11.27 7.00
CA THR A 136 -25.48 10.44 8.15
C THR A 136 -24.23 9.63 7.84
N PRO A 137 -23.14 9.79 8.61
CA PRO A 137 -21.94 8.98 8.42
C PRO A 137 -22.26 7.48 8.42
N PRO A 138 -21.72 6.69 7.48
CA PRO A 138 -21.92 5.25 7.46
C PRO A 138 -21.28 4.61 8.69
N THR A 139 -21.96 3.60 9.27
CA THR A 139 -21.50 2.88 10.47
C THR A 139 -21.53 1.36 10.30
N SER A 140 -22.06 0.89 9.18
CA SER A 140 -22.26 -0.52 8.87
C SER A 140 -22.02 -0.79 7.40
N TRP A 141 -21.61 -2.01 7.06
CA TRP A 141 -21.54 -2.45 5.67
C TRP A 141 -22.89 -2.43 4.95
N VAL A 142 -24.01 -2.43 5.72
CA VAL A 142 -25.37 -2.23 5.16
C VAL A 142 -25.46 -0.90 4.43
N ASP A 143 -24.84 0.16 4.96
CA ASP A 143 -24.93 1.51 4.38
C ASP A 143 -24.30 1.57 2.97
N LEU A 144 -23.30 0.71 2.71
CA LEU A 144 -22.66 0.58 1.39
C LEU A 144 -23.40 -0.43 0.49
N LEU A 145 -23.84 -1.56 1.05
CA LEU A 145 -24.43 -2.66 0.28
C LEU A 145 -25.91 -2.45 -0.08
N SER A 146 -26.62 -1.67 0.75
CA SER A 146 -28.01 -1.27 0.54
C SER A 146 -28.18 0.22 0.81
N PRO A 147 -27.52 1.08 0.01
CA PRO A 147 -27.49 2.51 0.25
C PRO A 147 -28.88 3.13 0.13
N ALA A 148 -29.06 4.30 0.77
CA ALA A 148 -30.28 5.08 0.64
C ALA A 148 -30.57 5.36 -0.86
N PRO A 149 -31.86 5.44 -1.28
CA PRO A 149 -32.23 5.64 -2.68
C PRO A 149 -31.56 6.86 -3.35
N ALA A 150 -31.26 7.90 -2.59
CA ALA A 150 -30.57 9.09 -3.07
C ALA A 150 -29.10 8.82 -3.49
N LEU A 151 -28.53 7.68 -3.10
CA LEU A 151 -27.18 7.26 -3.45
C LEU A 151 -27.15 6.23 -4.60
N ALA A 152 -28.32 5.88 -5.17
CA ALA A 152 -28.40 4.97 -6.30
C ALA A 152 -27.63 5.51 -7.51
N GLY A 153 -26.66 4.73 -8.04
CA GLY A 153 -25.75 5.14 -9.11
C GLY A 153 -24.57 6.03 -8.66
N HIS A 154 -24.46 6.33 -7.35
CA HIS A 154 -23.41 7.19 -6.78
C HIS A 154 -22.43 6.43 -5.89
N VAL A 155 -22.45 5.10 -5.91
CA VAL A 155 -21.56 4.23 -5.14
C VAL A 155 -20.43 3.71 -6.02
N ALA A 156 -19.19 3.84 -5.57
CA ALA A 156 -18.06 3.16 -6.19
C ALA A 156 -17.70 1.90 -5.41
N MET A 157 -17.47 0.82 -6.13
CA MET A 157 -16.92 -0.42 -5.60
C MET A 157 -15.55 -0.68 -6.23
N VAL A 158 -14.95 -1.83 -5.92
CA VAL A 158 -13.67 -2.27 -6.52
C VAL A 158 -13.88 -3.57 -7.27
N SER A 159 -12.96 -3.91 -8.18
CA SER A 159 -12.98 -5.16 -8.94
C SER A 159 -12.03 -6.23 -8.39
N THR A 160 -11.28 -5.95 -7.33
CA THR A 160 -10.46 -6.94 -6.62
C THR A 160 -11.35 -7.95 -5.91
N TYR A 161 -11.07 -9.23 -6.15
CA TYR A 161 -11.97 -10.32 -5.71
C TYR A 161 -12.04 -10.46 -4.18
N ASP A 162 -11.00 -10.07 -3.46
CA ASP A 162 -10.99 -10.11 -2.00
C ASP A 162 -11.81 -8.95 -1.42
N ASP A 163 -11.49 -7.73 -1.85
CA ASP A 163 -12.10 -6.52 -1.31
C ASP A 163 -13.59 -6.42 -1.65
N LEU A 164 -13.98 -6.78 -2.88
CA LEU A 164 -15.39 -6.75 -3.29
C LEU A 164 -16.25 -7.71 -2.46
N LEU A 165 -15.72 -8.89 -2.11
CA LEU A 165 -16.44 -9.90 -1.33
C LEU A 165 -16.40 -9.63 0.18
N THR A 166 -15.52 -8.79 0.68
CA THR A 166 -15.35 -8.51 2.11
C THR A 166 -16.60 -7.93 2.77
N PRO A 167 -17.24 -6.85 2.26
CA PRO A 167 -18.42 -6.26 2.88
C PRO A 167 -19.57 -7.25 3.09
N PRO A 168 -20.04 -8.00 2.07
CA PRO A 168 -21.14 -8.94 2.27
C PRO A 168 -20.79 -10.13 3.17
N LEU A 169 -19.54 -10.60 3.15
CA LEU A 169 -19.10 -11.71 4.00
C LEU A 169 -19.06 -11.29 5.48
N ILE A 170 -18.41 -10.16 5.80
CA ILE A 170 -18.33 -9.67 7.18
C ILE A 170 -19.72 -9.32 7.70
N LEU A 171 -20.56 -8.67 6.90
CA LEU A 171 -21.94 -8.36 7.29
C LEU A 171 -22.74 -9.63 7.63
N ALA A 172 -22.51 -10.74 6.94
CA ALA A 172 -23.11 -12.04 7.22
C ALA A 172 -22.48 -12.78 8.42
N GLY A 173 -21.51 -12.15 9.13
CA GLY A 173 -20.78 -12.77 10.23
C GLY A 173 -19.82 -13.87 9.78
N LYS A 174 -19.36 -13.82 8.53
CA LYS A 174 -18.44 -14.77 7.93
C LYS A 174 -17.02 -14.22 7.86
N SER A 175 -16.04 -15.12 7.74
CA SER A 175 -14.68 -14.71 7.46
C SER A 175 -14.60 -14.07 6.08
N ALA A 176 -13.88 -12.94 5.96
CA ALA A 176 -13.53 -12.35 4.67
C ALA A 176 -12.76 -13.35 3.79
N SER A 177 -12.04 -14.28 4.43
CA SER A 177 -11.26 -15.34 3.79
C SER A 177 -11.97 -16.70 3.77
N THR A 178 -13.32 -16.75 3.81
CA THR A 178 -14.03 -18.03 3.71
C THR A 178 -13.75 -18.73 2.39
N GLU A 179 -13.63 -20.07 2.46
CA GLU A 179 -13.53 -20.98 1.31
C GLU A 179 -14.88 -21.68 1.03
N ASP A 180 -15.88 -21.48 1.91
CA ASP A 180 -17.19 -22.11 1.77
C ASP A 180 -17.97 -21.54 0.60
N GLU A 181 -18.36 -22.42 -0.34
CA GLU A 181 -19.06 -22.03 -1.56
C GLU A 181 -20.46 -21.42 -1.27
N ASN A 182 -21.12 -21.82 -0.17
CA ASN A 182 -22.44 -21.28 0.19
C ASN A 182 -22.30 -19.85 0.72
N ASP A 183 -21.24 -19.56 1.52
CA ASP A 183 -20.95 -18.20 1.97
C ASP A 183 -20.65 -17.29 0.77
N LEU A 184 -19.82 -17.75 -0.17
CA LEU A 184 -19.48 -17.02 -1.39
C LEU A 184 -20.70 -16.81 -2.30
N LYS A 185 -21.61 -17.80 -2.38
CA LYS A 185 -22.87 -17.66 -3.11
C LYS A 185 -23.80 -16.63 -2.45
N GLN A 186 -23.89 -16.60 -1.12
CA GLN A 186 -24.67 -15.61 -0.39
C GLN A 186 -24.10 -14.20 -0.61
N ALA A 187 -22.78 -14.05 -0.57
CA ALA A 187 -22.11 -12.79 -0.87
C ALA A 187 -22.41 -12.31 -2.32
N PHE A 188 -22.39 -13.24 -3.29
CA PHE A 188 -22.79 -12.94 -4.68
C PHE A 188 -24.21 -12.40 -4.78
N GLU A 189 -25.20 -13.04 -4.14
CA GLU A 189 -26.59 -12.56 -4.18
C GLU A 189 -26.75 -11.17 -3.54
N THR A 190 -25.98 -10.88 -2.48
CA THR A 190 -25.95 -9.53 -1.88
C THR A 190 -25.38 -8.50 -2.85
N LEU A 191 -24.24 -8.78 -3.49
CA LEU A 191 -23.62 -7.88 -4.47
C LEU A 191 -24.49 -7.70 -5.72
N LYS A 192 -25.16 -8.74 -6.17
CA LYS A 192 -26.12 -8.68 -7.27
C LYS A 192 -27.30 -7.77 -6.94
N ALA A 193 -27.79 -7.81 -5.69
CA ALA A 193 -28.85 -6.90 -5.24
C ALA A 193 -28.35 -5.45 -5.13
N GLN A 194 -27.08 -5.22 -4.78
CA GLN A 194 -26.44 -3.90 -4.72
C GLN A 194 -26.16 -3.32 -6.10
N ALA A 195 -25.86 -4.14 -7.11
CA ALA A 195 -25.40 -3.71 -8.44
C ALA A 195 -26.20 -2.54 -9.05
N PRO A 196 -27.53 -2.40 -8.83
CA PRO A 196 -28.32 -1.23 -9.23
C PRO A 196 -27.85 0.10 -8.65
N SER A 197 -27.25 0.10 -7.49
CA SER A 197 -26.79 1.31 -6.79
C SER A 197 -25.35 1.69 -7.11
N VAL A 198 -24.62 0.79 -7.79
CA VAL A 198 -23.21 1.01 -8.14
C VAL A 198 -23.10 1.84 -9.41
N GLY A 199 -22.32 2.91 -9.36
CA GLY A 199 -21.96 3.74 -10.51
C GLY A 199 -20.71 3.24 -11.22
N THR A 200 -19.77 2.64 -10.49
CA THR A 200 -18.54 2.09 -11.06
C THR A 200 -17.92 1.00 -10.17
N TYR A 201 -17.19 0.07 -10.79
CA TYR A 201 -16.30 -0.89 -10.12
C TYR A 201 -14.82 -0.54 -10.30
N THR A 202 -14.52 0.64 -10.82
CA THR A 202 -13.16 1.20 -10.85
C THR A 202 -12.84 1.81 -9.49
N TYR A 203 -11.63 1.59 -9.02
CA TYR A 203 -11.14 2.16 -7.76
C TYR A 203 -11.42 3.67 -7.67
N ILE A 204 -11.95 4.12 -6.55
CA ILE A 204 -12.49 5.47 -6.39
C ILE A 204 -11.45 6.56 -6.66
N VAL A 205 -10.19 6.40 -6.21
CA VAL A 205 -9.14 7.40 -6.43
C VAL A 205 -8.81 7.53 -7.92
N THR A 206 -8.82 6.41 -8.66
CA THR A 206 -8.66 6.42 -10.12
C THR A 206 -9.86 7.09 -10.79
N SER A 207 -11.09 6.75 -10.38
CA SER A 207 -12.31 7.33 -10.92
C SER A 207 -12.41 8.84 -10.68
N ALA A 208 -11.89 9.31 -9.53
CA ALA A 208 -11.93 10.72 -9.15
C ALA A 208 -11.01 11.61 -9.99
N GLN A 209 -10.03 11.05 -10.71
CA GLN A 209 -9.18 11.81 -11.63
C GLN A 209 -9.93 12.30 -12.88
N ASP A 210 -11.03 11.64 -13.22
CA ASP A 210 -11.98 12.13 -14.22
C ASP A 210 -13.13 12.86 -13.50
N SER A 211 -13.15 14.19 -13.55
CA SER A 211 -14.15 15.01 -12.85
C SER A 211 -15.60 14.68 -13.29
N ALA A 212 -15.81 14.24 -14.53
CA ALA A 212 -17.13 13.83 -15.02
C ALA A 212 -17.67 12.60 -14.28
N ILE A 213 -16.80 11.74 -13.76
CA ILE A 213 -17.15 10.56 -12.96
C ILE A 213 -17.04 10.87 -11.47
N GLY A 214 -15.89 11.43 -11.04
CA GLY A 214 -15.57 11.69 -9.64
C GLY A 214 -16.61 12.56 -8.93
N ASP A 215 -17.12 13.59 -9.59
CA ASP A 215 -18.12 14.50 -9.03
C ASP A 215 -19.50 13.81 -8.83
N THR A 216 -19.77 12.72 -9.52
CA THR A 216 -21.01 11.94 -9.38
C THR A 216 -20.96 10.92 -8.25
N LEU A 217 -19.78 10.59 -7.74
CA LEU A 217 -19.61 9.56 -6.72
C LEU A 217 -19.71 10.19 -5.32
N HIS A 218 -20.49 9.56 -4.45
CA HIS A 218 -20.77 10.07 -3.11
C HIS A 218 -20.36 9.12 -1.97
N MET A 219 -20.20 7.84 -2.28
CA MET A 219 -19.79 6.81 -1.33
C MET A 219 -18.95 5.76 -2.06
N ALA A 220 -17.98 5.16 -1.37
CA ALA A 220 -17.11 4.17 -1.99
C ALA A 220 -16.60 3.12 -1.00
N LEU A 221 -16.39 1.91 -1.50
CA LEU A 221 -15.46 0.96 -0.89
C LEU A 221 -14.05 1.48 -1.13
N ALA A 222 -13.30 1.73 -0.06
CA ALA A 222 -12.03 2.45 -0.12
C ALA A 222 -11.07 1.98 0.97
N TYR A 223 -9.81 2.35 0.85
CA TYR A 223 -8.81 2.11 1.89
C TYR A 223 -8.67 3.36 2.77
N SER A 224 -8.27 3.15 4.03
CA SER A 224 -7.93 4.25 4.92
C SER A 224 -6.78 5.08 4.34
N GLY A 225 -6.96 6.41 4.29
CA GLY A 225 -6.05 7.34 3.61
C GLY A 225 -6.63 7.91 2.31
N ASP A 226 -7.46 7.14 1.59
CA ASP A 226 -8.06 7.58 0.32
C ASP A 226 -8.88 8.86 0.46
N GLN A 227 -9.56 9.08 1.60
CA GLN A 227 -10.36 10.27 1.85
C GLN A 227 -9.55 11.57 1.76
N PHE A 228 -8.27 11.54 2.09
CA PHE A 228 -7.39 12.70 1.97
C PHE A 228 -7.08 13.00 0.50
N THR A 229 -6.67 11.97 -0.25
CA THR A 229 -6.41 12.07 -1.70
C THR A 229 -7.67 12.50 -2.45
N LEU A 230 -8.83 11.89 -2.12
CA LEU A 230 -10.11 12.26 -2.73
C LEU A 230 -10.50 13.70 -2.44
N SER A 231 -10.27 14.18 -1.21
CA SER A 231 -10.56 15.57 -0.84
C SER A 231 -9.68 16.55 -1.61
N GLU A 232 -8.42 16.22 -1.84
CA GLU A 232 -7.49 17.02 -2.65
C GLU A 232 -7.89 17.05 -4.13
N VAL A 233 -8.07 15.86 -4.73
CA VAL A 233 -8.32 15.71 -6.18
C VAL A 233 -9.68 16.28 -6.60
N THR A 234 -10.74 16.02 -5.80
CA THR A 234 -12.12 16.44 -6.14
C THR A 234 -12.49 17.80 -5.57
N SER A 235 -11.68 18.38 -4.67
CA SER A 235 -12.01 19.58 -3.89
C SER A 235 -13.33 19.45 -3.10
N HIS A 236 -13.73 18.22 -2.74
CA HIS A 236 -14.91 17.91 -1.94
C HIS A 236 -14.54 17.32 -0.58
N PRO A 237 -15.37 17.50 0.48
CA PRO A 237 -15.05 16.99 1.80
C PRO A 237 -15.33 15.48 1.88
N TRP A 238 -14.34 14.66 1.60
CA TRP A 238 -14.40 13.22 1.82
C TRP A 238 -14.01 12.87 3.25
N LYS A 239 -14.68 11.88 3.82
CA LYS A 239 -14.47 11.29 5.13
C LYS A 239 -14.37 9.78 5.00
N TYR A 240 -13.90 9.13 6.05
CA TYR A 240 -13.73 7.69 6.08
C TYR A 240 -14.35 7.08 7.35
N ALA A 241 -14.93 5.91 7.21
CA ALA A 241 -15.49 5.15 8.32
C ALA A 241 -15.17 3.66 8.18
N VAL A 242 -14.77 3.03 9.27
CA VAL A 242 -14.69 1.57 9.39
C VAL A 242 -16.01 1.07 9.98
N PRO A 243 -16.74 0.17 9.29
CA PRO A 243 -17.99 -0.37 9.79
C PRO A 243 -17.83 -1.14 11.11
N LYS A 244 -18.87 -1.06 11.95
CA LYS A 244 -18.89 -1.69 13.29
C LYS A 244 -18.78 -3.21 13.29
N GLU A 245 -19.11 -3.86 12.20
CA GLU A 245 -18.97 -5.29 12.01
C GLU A 245 -17.49 -5.73 11.88
N GLY A 246 -16.57 -4.76 11.86
CA GLY A 246 -15.17 -4.98 11.55
C GLY A 246 -14.87 -4.90 10.06
N SER A 247 -13.61 -5.11 9.72
CA SER A 247 -13.11 -5.00 8.35
C SER A 247 -11.95 -5.96 8.10
N VAL A 248 -11.22 -5.73 7.02
CA VAL A 248 -9.89 -6.29 6.81
C VAL A 248 -8.82 -5.25 7.08
N LEU A 249 -7.74 -5.73 7.67
CA LEU A 249 -6.50 -5.00 7.87
C LEU A 249 -5.54 -5.37 6.73
N TRP A 250 -4.74 -4.42 6.34
CA TRP A 250 -3.61 -4.63 5.46
C TRP A 250 -2.36 -4.01 6.09
N VAL A 251 -1.21 -4.56 5.76
CA VAL A 251 0.09 -3.97 6.09
C VAL A 251 1.03 -4.14 4.91
N ASP A 252 1.62 -3.05 4.51
CA ASP A 252 2.67 -3.08 3.51
C ASP A 252 4.03 -3.29 4.18
N CYS A 253 4.81 -4.17 3.60
CA CYS A 253 6.13 -4.55 4.03
C CYS A 253 7.17 -4.02 3.05
N LEU A 254 8.12 -3.24 3.51
CA LEU A 254 9.25 -2.84 2.69
C LEU A 254 10.34 -3.90 2.81
N GLY A 255 10.62 -4.62 1.72
CA GLY A 255 11.56 -5.72 1.66
C GLY A 255 12.77 -5.42 0.77
N ALA A 256 13.93 -6.02 1.11
CA ALA A 256 15.15 -5.96 0.31
C ALA A 256 15.25 -7.19 -0.59
N ASN A 257 15.55 -6.98 -1.90
CA ASN A 257 15.72 -8.04 -2.88
C ASN A 257 16.99 -8.85 -2.60
N ALA A 258 16.87 -10.16 -2.40
CA ALA A 258 17.99 -11.06 -2.14
C ALA A 258 19.00 -11.14 -3.32
N ASN A 259 18.56 -10.87 -4.54
CA ASN A 259 19.39 -10.89 -5.75
C ASN A 259 20.05 -9.53 -6.06
N SER A 260 19.73 -8.47 -5.28
CA SER A 260 20.35 -7.18 -5.48
C SER A 260 21.86 -7.21 -5.20
N PRO A 261 22.72 -6.63 -6.05
CA PRO A 261 24.12 -6.42 -5.75
C PRO A 261 24.32 -5.37 -4.64
N ARG A 262 23.28 -4.59 -4.29
CA ARG A 262 23.29 -3.52 -3.26
C ARG A 262 22.54 -3.92 -1.99
N ARG A 263 22.48 -5.23 -1.65
CA ARG A 263 21.73 -5.75 -0.49
C ARG A 263 22.07 -5.05 0.82
N ASP A 264 23.35 -4.84 1.09
CA ASP A 264 23.78 -4.19 2.35
C ASP A 264 23.32 -2.73 2.42
N LEU A 265 23.30 -2.05 1.29
CA LEU A 265 22.80 -0.69 1.19
C LEU A 265 21.27 -0.65 1.30
N ALA A 266 20.57 -1.63 0.72
CA ALA A 266 19.13 -1.78 0.88
C ALA A 266 18.75 -2.02 2.36
N LEU A 267 19.45 -2.87 3.07
CA LEU A 267 19.24 -3.08 4.52
C LEU A 267 19.47 -1.82 5.33
N LYS A 268 20.50 -1.01 4.99
CA LYS A 268 20.71 0.31 5.63
C LYS A 268 19.56 1.27 5.36
N PHE A 269 18.97 1.23 4.17
CA PHE A 269 17.79 2.03 3.85
C PHE A 269 16.57 1.58 4.65
N LEU A 270 16.35 0.26 4.81
CA LEU A 270 15.30 -0.26 5.70
C LEU A 270 15.48 0.24 7.13
N ASP A 271 16.72 0.19 7.66
CA ASP A 271 17.03 0.70 8.99
C ASP A 271 16.76 2.20 9.11
N PHE A 272 17.16 2.97 8.10
CA PHE A 272 16.95 4.42 8.06
C PHE A 272 15.45 4.79 8.07
N VAL A 273 14.64 4.23 7.17
CA VAL A 273 13.22 4.60 7.07
C VAL A 273 12.40 4.13 8.28
N ASN A 274 12.91 3.14 9.03
CA ASN A 274 12.27 2.63 10.24
C ASN A 274 12.85 3.25 11.54
N ARG A 275 13.72 4.26 11.48
CA ARG A 275 14.06 5.08 12.63
C ARG A 275 12.81 5.85 13.07
N PRO A 276 12.52 5.97 14.38
CA PRO A 276 11.27 6.57 14.86
C PRO A 276 10.99 7.96 14.27
N GLU A 277 11.99 8.83 14.25
CA GLU A 277 11.84 10.19 13.73
C GLU A 277 11.63 10.25 12.22
N VAL A 278 12.22 9.33 11.45
CA VAL A 278 12.06 9.23 10.00
C VAL A 278 10.70 8.65 9.65
N ALA A 279 10.30 7.60 10.36
CA ALA A 279 8.97 6.98 10.20
C ALA A 279 7.84 7.94 10.58
N ALA A 280 8.03 8.77 11.62
CA ALA A 280 7.06 9.80 12.00
C ALA A 280 6.97 10.91 10.95
N GLU A 281 8.10 11.39 10.43
CA GLU A 281 8.14 12.40 9.35
C GLU A 281 7.44 11.88 8.09
N ASN A 282 7.73 10.65 7.70
CA ASN A 282 7.11 10.00 6.55
C ASN A 282 5.59 9.84 6.71
N ALA A 283 5.15 9.36 7.88
CA ALA A 283 3.74 9.19 8.21
C ALA A 283 2.98 10.53 8.19
N LEU A 284 3.58 11.58 8.75
CA LEU A 284 2.98 12.91 8.82
C LEU A 284 2.82 13.53 7.43
N ASP A 285 3.87 13.48 6.60
CA ASP A 285 3.85 14.06 5.27
C ASP A 285 2.82 13.38 4.35
N LEU A 286 2.60 12.08 4.54
CA LEU A 286 1.69 11.29 3.71
C LEU A 286 0.31 11.08 4.33
N SER A 287 0.10 11.55 5.58
CA SER A 287 -1.13 11.30 6.34
C SER A 287 -1.49 9.81 6.44
N MET A 288 -0.48 8.94 6.55
CA MET A 288 -0.62 7.48 6.59
C MET A 288 -0.28 6.91 7.97
N PRO A 289 -1.01 5.90 8.46
CA PRO A 289 -0.71 5.28 9.75
C PRO A 289 0.57 4.44 9.68
N THR A 290 1.59 4.86 10.43
CA THR A 290 2.84 4.11 10.55
C THR A 290 2.67 2.83 11.35
N ALA A 291 3.36 1.77 10.95
CA ALA A 291 3.48 0.52 11.71
C ALA A 291 4.59 0.58 12.79
N ASN A 292 5.33 1.68 12.87
CA ASN A 292 6.41 1.87 13.83
C ASN A 292 5.86 2.40 15.17
N ALA A 293 5.85 1.54 16.20
CA ALA A 293 5.33 1.88 17.53
C ALA A 293 6.08 3.04 18.19
N ALA A 294 7.40 3.14 17.95
CA ALA A 294 8.22 4.19 18.52
C ALA A 294 8.05 5.55 17.82
N ALA A 295 7.50 5.56 16.59
CA ALA A 295 7.19 6.77 15.85
C ALA A 295 5.86 7.40 16.27
N ILE A 296 4.87 6.60 16.69
CA ILE A 296 3.52 7.08 17.03
C ILE A 296 3.54 8.21 18.07
N PRO A 297 4.31 8.14 19.18
CA PRO A 297 4.38 9.24 20.16
C PRO A 297 4.98 10.53 19.61
N LEU A 298 5.69 10.49 18.49
CA LEU A 298 6.31 11.65 17.84
C LEU A 298 5.34 12.37 16.90
N LEU A 299 4.21 11.74 16.56
CA LEU A 299 3.17 12.34 15.71
C LEU A 299 2.40 13.42 16.48
N PRO A 300 1.97 14.49 15.80
CA PRO A 300 1.12 15.50 16.42
C PRO A 300 -0.23 14.90 16.86
N PRO A 301 -0.83 15.40 17.96
CA PRO A 301 -2.07 14.85 18.53
C PRO A 301 -3.21 14.76 17.51
N GLU A 302 -3.35 15.75 16.62
CA GLU A 302 -4.39 15.81 15.59
C GLU A 302 -4.29 14.66 14.57
N MET A 303 -3.10 14.08 14.37
CA MET A 303 -2.92 12.89 13.55
C MET A 303 -3.04 11.61 14.38
N ARG A 304 -2.31 11.55 15.51
CA ARG A 304 -2.25 10.36 16.36
C ARG A 304 -3.61 9.96 16.91
N ASP A 305 -4.43 10.94 17.28
CA ASP A 305 -5.73 10.75 17.92
C ASP A 305 -6.91 10.80 16.90
N ASN A 306 -6.58 10.83 15.59
CA ASN A 306 -7.57 10.83 14.51
C ASN A 306 -8.01 9.40 14.19
N PRO A 307 -9.29 9.03 14.44
CA PRO A 307 -9.78 7.67 14.19
C PRO A 307 -9.88 7.30 12.70
N GLU A 308 -9.82 8.28 11.81
CA GLU A 308 -9.74 8.03 10.35
C GLU A 308 -8.34 7.58 9.91
N ILE A 309 -7.30 7.82 10.74
CA ILE A 309 -5.91 7.41 10.49
C ILE A 309 -5.55 6.23 11.40
N PHE A 310 -5.82 6.37 12.70
CA PHE A 310 -5.59 5.34 13.72
C PHE A 310 -6.93 4.89 14.31
N PRO A 311 -7.60 3.89 13.71
CA PRO A 311 -8.87 3.38 14.23
C PRO A 311 -8.73 2.92 15.69
N PRO A 312 -9.82 2.98 16.51
CA PRO A 312 -9.84 2.46 17.86
C PRO A 312 -9.39 0.99 17.90
N GLU A 313 -8.68 0.59 18.98
CA GLU A 313 -8.16 -0.77 19.12
C GLU A 313 -9.27 -1.85 19.05
N GLU A 314 -10.48 -1.54 19.51
CA GLU A 314 -11.65 -2.42 19.38
C GLU A 314 -12.02 -2.70 17.91
N THR A 315 -11.91 -1.68 17.04
CA THR A 315 -12.13 -1.82 15.58
C THR A 315 -11.04 -2.67 14.95
N VAL A 316 -9.78 -2.43 15.33
CA VAL A 316 -8.63 -3.21 14.86
C VAL A 316 -8.76 -4.67 15.32
N ALA A 317 -9.18 -4.92 16.57
CA ALA A 317 -9.35 -6.26 17.12
C ALA A 317 -10.53 -7.03 16.48
N ALA A 318 -11.57 -6.33 16.03
CA ALA A 318 -12.70 -6.93 15.31
C ALA A 318 -12.40 -7.20 13.83
N SER A 319 -11.30 -6.66 13.31
CA SER A 319 -10.92 -6.79 11.90
C SER A 319 -10.03 -8.02 11.65
N GLN A 320 -9.99 -8.44 10.40
CA GLN A 320 -9.31 -9.67 9.95
C GLN A 320 -8.17 -9.32 8.99
N PHE A 321 -7.27 -10.28 8.78
CA PHE A 321 -6.38 -10.26 7.61
C PHE A 321 -6.87 -11.28 6.58
N TYR A 322 -6.53 -11.06 5.32
CA TYR A 322 -6.72 -12.09 4.30
C TYR A 322 -5.79 -13.27 4.56
N ASN A 323 -6.28 -14.47 4.24
CA ASN A 323 -5.49 -15.68 4.21
C ASN A 323 -5.13 -16.03 2.76
N GLU A 324 -4.10 -16.85 2.58
CA GLU A 324 -3.83 -17.46 1.29
C GLU A 324 -4.95 -18.46 0.95
N TYR A 325 -5.31 -18.55 -0.33
CA TYR A 325 -6.35 -19.44 -0.81
C TYR A 325 -5.81 -20.51 -1.76
N PRO A 326 -6.44 -21.69 -1.80
CA PRO A 326 -6.27 -22.61 -2.92
C PRO A 326 -6.65 -21.97 -4.26
N ALA A 327 -5.97 -22.37 -5.34
CA ALA A 327 -6.22 -21.81 -6.66
C ALA A 327 -7.69 -21.94 -7.12
N SER A 328 -8.39 -23.01 -6.73
CA SER A 328 -9.81 -23.21 -7.01
C SER A 328 -10.70 -22.14 -6.38
N VAL A 329 -10.39 -21.74 -5.14
CA VAL A 329 -11.12 -20.69 -4.42
C VAL A 329 -10.87 -19.32 -5.07
N ILE A 330 -9.64 -19.01 -5.44
CA ILE A 330 -9.29 -17.80 -6.20
C ILE A 330 -10.11 -17.73 -7.50
N GLN A 331 -10.16 -18.83 -8.26
CA GLN A 331 -10.94 -18.90 -9.50
C GLN A 331 -12.44 -18.71 -9.26
N LEU A 332 -12.98 -19.26 -8.17
CA LEU A 332 -14.40 -19.07 -7.82
C LEU A 332 -14.69 -17.60 -7.49
N ARG A 333 -13.86 -16.97 -6.63
CA ARG A 333 -13.97 -15.57 -6.26
C ARG A 333 -13.89 -14.65 -7.49
N LYS A 334 -12.92 -14.85 -8.38
CA LYS A 334 -12.78 -14.12 -9.66
C LYS A 334 -14.01 -14.29 -10.57
N ARG A 335 -14.60 -15.48 -10.65
CA ARG A 335 -15.85 -15.71 -11.41
C ARG A 335 -17.03 -14.94 -10.83
N ILE A 336 -17.14 -14.86 -9.50
CA ILE A 336 -18.18 -14.07 -8.83
C ILE A 336 -18.04 -12.59 -9.19
N VAL A 337 -16.85 -12.04 -9.09
CA VAL A 337 -16.58 -10.64 -9.47
C VAL A 337 -16.98 -10.38 -10.92
N SER A 338 -16.51 -11.23 -11.84
CA SER A 338 -16.86 -11.10 -13.27
C SER A 338 -18.37 -11.16 -13.52
N ALA A 339 -19.10 -12.02 -12.79
CA ALA A 339 -20.55 -12.13 -12.91
C ALA A 339 -21.27 -10.86 -12.38
N VAL A 340 -20.82 -10.31 -11.24
CA VAL A 340 -21.35 -9.06 -10.68
C VAL A 340 -21.13 -7.89 -11.64
N MET A 341 -19.93 -7.75 -12.19
CA MET A 341 -19.60 -6.69 -13.16
C MET A 341 -20.42 -6.84 -14.44
N SER A 342 -20.59 -8.06 -14.95
CA SER A 342 -21.44 -8.31 -16.15
C SER A 342 -22.90 -7.94 -15.92
N ILE A 343 -23.43 -8.12 -14.70
CA ILE A 343 -24.80 -7.68 -14.35
C ILE A 343 -24.90 -6.15 -14.34
N HIS A 344 -23.84 -5.47 -13.88
CA HIS A 344 -23.78 -4.01 -13.89
C HIS A 344 -23.70 -3.48 -15.32
N ASP A 345 -22.82 -4.02 -16.17
CA ASP A 345 -22.55 -3.56 -17.53
C ASP A 345 -23.75 -3.81 -18.49
N ALA A 346 -24.63 -4.75 -18.16
CA ALA A 346 -25.82 -5.08 -18.95
C ALA A 346 -27.00 -4.08 -18.77
N ARG A 347 -26.83 -2.99 -18.05
CA ARG A 347 -27.84 -1.98 -17.72
C ARG A 347 -27.67 -0.74 -18.54
#